data_17074cb9fd1d9cd56ad7f1e369208f75
#
_entry.id   17074cb9fd1d9cd56ad7f1e369208f75
#
_cell.length_a   1.000
_cell.length_b   1.000
_cell.length_c   1.000
_cell.angle_alpha   90.00
_cell.angle_beta   90.00
_cell.angle_gamma   90.00
#
_symmetry.space_group_name_H-M   'P 1'
#
loop_
_entity.id
_entity.type
_entity.pdbx_description
1 polymer ?
#
loop_
_entity_poly.entity_id
_entity_poly.type
_entity_poly.pdbx_seq_one_letter_code
_entity_poly.pdbx_strand_id
1 'polypeptide(L)'
;MKSFRKTVLAAALAAAPLTGLMAQQQAKENNFILGWCKTQWGQTMQVQRDKDDIAAHQVHAAAHFTPSITKKYKGCQIKYVDFGVEPKQGSSVRVFVTTDVKDPNATVAAASTTEWEEGWNRCQLEIPYTIKGTEDLYVGYEVFIGENESMRTITYDNSIESEPDRNWYGADGMWYALNPAQVPANFRVRGILTGKAPDCDVALEKVISAEDYIEQKNGLWKPTLRVRNYGSEPITSLHIQATVNGQVVSEADTDDDFEIASSEVSDVEIAGLSFPDLGTAEVTLTITKVNGKDDPNMEDNAQTHTVFVYAEGGKVYKHNVLFEHFTSEYYSEAPAADELYQNEIGDRKDVIWVKHHRPYKGVPDIYTAEGETEYDKLFGSARPFVPGVCADRRIFVGQEDPGPVYFIATAGDVTGMVGGAQSIPAFVNVNVDVKKSADGKSLDATVSGVSTTTVLQQQTDLRLTVWLVEDGIKSTTQEGRDEYIQDGVLRSLVNSAWGESLDLTSLEYSRTYQIPLKEGWNADKMRVVAFISNYSTDEKKCQVYNSGQAFVNAATAITDVKDAAQPMAYCQDGKVLVAGSGFSVAGVYDVSGRAVANANLAPGLYIVRITNGKTEATQKLCVK
;
A
#
# COMPACT_ATOMS: atom_id res chain seq x y z
N MET A 1 -28.46 6.01 -20.25
CA MET A 1 -29.27 4.92 -20.86
C MET A 1 -28.38 3.72 -21.11
N LYS A 2 -28.79 2.56 -20.62
CA LYS A 2 -28.22 1.21 -20.72
C LYS A 2 -27.04 0.90 -19.78
N SER A 3 -27.46 0.38 -18.65
CA SER A 3 -26.90 -0.58 -17.72
C SER A 3 -25.96 -1.61 -18.39
N PHE A 4 -24.71 -1.67 -17.93
CA PHE A 4 -23.86 -2.84 -18.11
C PHE A 4 -23.91 -3.67 -16.82
N ARG A 5 -24.77 -4.68 -16.83
CA ARG A 5 -24.73 -5.77 -15.85
C ARG A 5 -23.44 -6.56 -16.06
N LYS A 6 -22.57 -6.58 -15.06
CA LYS A 6 -21.48 -7.56 -14.99
C LYS A 6 -22.08 -8.92 -14.66
N THR A 7 -22.04 -9.80 -15.63
CA THR A 7 -22.33 -11.23 -15.45
C THR A 7 -21.12 -11.85 -14.75
N VAL A 8 -21.26 -12.15 -13.46
CA VAL A 8 -20.32 -13.04 -12.78
C VAL A 8 -20.62 -14.46 -13.27
N LEU A 9 -19.65 -15.04 -13.94
CA LEU A 9 -19.69 -16.41 -14.43
C LEU A 9 -19.56 -17.36 -13.24
N ALA A 10 -20.66 -17.94 -12.82
CA ALA A 10 -20.67 -19.09 -11.93
C ALA A 10 -20.25 -20.32 -12.75
N ALA A 11 -19.05 -20.77 -12.57
CA ALA A 11 -18.56 -22.06 -13.06
C ALA A 11 -17.76 -22.72 -11.95
N ALA A 12 -18.37 -23.68 -11.32
CA ALA A 12 -17.86 -24.97 -10.92
C ALA A 12 -18.74 -25.62 -9.86
N LEU A 13 -19.89 -26.14 -10.26
CA LEU A 13 -20.44 -27.29 -9.57
C LEU A 13 -19.77 -28.52 -10.19
N ALA A 14 -18.80 -29.07 -9.47
CA ALA A 14 -18.35 -30.45 -9.71
C ALA A 14 -17.94 -31.06 -8.38
N ALA A 15 -18.76 -32.03 -7.96
CA ALA A 15 -18.43 -33.08 -6.98
C ALA A 15 -17.88 -32.65 -5.62
N ALA A 16 -18.77 -32.23 -4.73
CA ALA A 16 -18.48 -32.33 -3.29
C ALA A 16 -18.55 -33.81 -2.90
N PRO A 17 -17.53 -34.39 -2.28
CA PRO A 17 -17.66 -35.70 -1.66
C PRO A 17 -18.63 -35.63 -0.48
N LEU A 18 -19.36 -36.70 -0.25
CA LEU A 18 -20.40 -36.88 0.78
C LEU A 18 -19.96 -36.62 2.25
N THR A 19 -18.72 -36.22 2.50
CA THR A 19 -18.20 -35.86 3.82
C THR A 19 -18.74 -34.54 4.38
N GLY A 20 -19.36 -33.68 3.54
CA GLY A 20 -20.06 -32.47 3.99
C GLY A 20 -21.33 -32.73 4.84
N LEU A 21 -21.90 -33.95 4.78
CA LEU A 21 -23.11 -34.26 5.54
C LEU A 21 -22.89 -34.47 7.04
N MET A 22 -21.68 -34.84 7.47
CA MET A 22 -21.43 -35.06 8.89
C MET A 22 -21.26 -33.75 9.67
N ALA A 23 -20.81 -32.68 9.03
CA ALA A 23 -20.75 -31.35 9.63
C ALA A 23 -22.14 -30.67 9.72
N GLN A 24 -23.06 -31.01 8.83
CA GLN A 24 -24.42 -30.46 8.85
C GLN A 24 -25.39 -31.16 9.83
N GLN A 25 -25.12 -32.39 10.26
CA GLN A 25 -26.01 -33.11 11.18
C GLN A 25 -25.82 -32.79 12.67
N GLN A 26 -24.75 -32.07 13.05
CA GLN A 26 -24.53 -31.61 14.43
C GLN A 26 -25.00 -30.18 14.75
N ALA A 27 -25.67 -29.51 13.82
CA ALA A 27 -26.16 -28.13 13.96
C ALA A 27 -27.45 -28.02 14.80
N LYS A 28 -27.50 -28.61 15.99
CA LYS A 28 -28.61 -28.44 16.96
C LYS A 28 -28.19 -27.96 18.34
N GLU A 29 -26.93 -27.81 18.61
CA GLU A 29 -26.44 -27.04 19.76
C GLU A 29 -25.97 -25.69 19.21
N ASN A 30 -26.23 -24.60 19.93
CA ASN A 30 -25.69 -23.26 19.60
C ASN A 30 -24.16 -23.29 19.77
N ASN A 31 -23.48 -23.85 18.80
CA ASN A 31 -22.02 -23.92 18.74
C ASN A 31 -21.51 -22.75 17.94
N PHE A 32 -20.60 -22.00 18.47
CA PHE A 32 -19.90 -20.93 17.78
C PHE A 32 -18.38 -21.15 17.81
N ILE A 33 -17.65 -20.43 16.99
CA ILE A 33 -16.25 -20.70 16.70
C ILE A 33 -15.37 -19.64 17.40
N LEU A 34 -14.28 -20.10 18.00
CA LEU A 34 -13.16 -19.27 18.44
C LEU A 34 -11.96 -19.59 17.55
N GLY A 35 -11.72 -18.78 16.55
CA GLY A 35 -10.70 -19.02 15.52
C GLY A 35 -10.43 -17.81 14.66
N TRP A 36 -9.31 -17.83 13.94
CA TRP A 36 -8.92 -16.76 13.03
C TRP A 36 -9.11 -17.13 11.55
N CYS A 37 -9.03 -18.43 11.23
CA CYS A 37 -9.16 -18.94 9.87
C CYS A 37 -10.63 -19.05 9.43
N LYS A 38 -10.88 -18.86 8.13
CA LYS A 38 -12.19 -19.17 7.52
C LYS A 38 -12.39 -20.68 7.36
N THR A 39 -13.62 -21.06 7.12
CA THR A 39 -13.99 -22.48 6.93
C THR A 39 -13.48 -23.05 5.61
N GLN A 40 -13.22 -22.21 4.60
CA GLN A 40 -12.72 -22.64 3.30
C GLN A 40 -11.34 -23.29 3.42
N TRP A 41 -11.02 -24.19 2.49
CA TRP A 41 -9.73 -24.88 2.45
C TRP A 41 -8.60 -23.92 2.06
N GLY A 42 -7.45 -24.04 2.71
CA GLY A 42 -6.31 -23.17 2.53
C GLY A 42 -5.12 -23.86 1.86
N GLN A 43 -3.94 -23.42 2.22
CA GLN A 43 -2.65 -23.90 1.75
C GLN A 43 -1.90 -24.66 2.85
N THR A 44 -0.77 -25.26 2.51
CA THR A 44 0.12 -25.93 3.46
C THR A 44 1.49 -25.28 3.46
N MET A 45 2.10 -25.18 4.61
CA MET A 45 3.50 -24.81 4.77
C MET A 45 4.28 -25.98 5.34
N GLN A 46 5.53 -26.16 4.87
CA GLN A 46 6.45 -27.13 5.46
C GLN A 46 7.18 -26.53 6.66
N VAL A 47 7.14 -27.23 7.79
CA VAL A 47 8.06 -26.95 8.89
C VAL A 47 9.42 -27.55 8.52
N GLN A 48 10.46 -26.70 8.43
CA GLN A 48 11.79 -27.09 7.97
C GLN A 48 12.36 -28.24 8.83
N ARG A 49 13.00 -29.17 8.12
CA ARG A 49 13.68 -30.31 8.68
C ARG A 49 15.14 -30.32 8.22
N ASP A 50 16.03 -30.75 9.08
CA ASP A 50 17.35 -31.19 8.64
C ASP A 50 17.19 -32.45 7.80
N LYS A 51 17.81 -32.52 6.61
CA LYS A 51 17.61 -33.61 5.64
C LYS A 51 17.98 -35.00 6.18
N ASP A 52 18.83 -35.01 7.18
CA ASP A 52 19.38 -36.25 7.77
C ASP A 52 18.66 -36.69 9.06
N ASP A 53 17.68 -35.90 9.51
CA ASP A 53 16.90 -36.18 10.71
C ASP A 53 15.73 -37.11 10.40
N ILE A 54 15.84 -38.38 10.81
CA ILE A 54 14.83 -39.43 10.62
C ILE A 54 14.10 -39.80 11.92
N ALA A 55 14.38 -39.13 13.03
CA ALA A 55 13.75 -39.42 14.31
C ALA A 55 12.24 -39.10 14.29
N ALA A 56 11.51 -39.71 15.22
CA ALA A 56 10.11 -39.35 15.46
C ALA A 56 10.01 -37.93 16.00
N HIS A 57 9.07 -37.17 15.50
CA HIS A 57 8.92 -35.73 15.80
C HIS A 57 7.47 -35.34 16.08
N GLN A 58 7.30 -34.13 16.61
CA GLN A 58 6.00 -33.46 16.74
C GLN A 58 5.99 -32.18 15.93
N VAL A 59 4.94 -31.97 15.16
CA VAL A 59 4.65 -30.67 14.52
C VAL A 59 3.39 -30.11 15.14
N HIS A 60 3.41 -28.85 15.50
CA HIS A 60 2.31 -28.23 16.21
C HIS A 60 1.96 -26.84 15.70
N ALA A 61 0.68 -26.48 15.84
CA ALA A 61 0.14 -25.18 15.53
C ALA A 61 -0.94 -24.78 16.55
N ALA A 62 -1.02 -23.49 16.84
CA ALA A 62 -2.01 -22.94 17.74
C ALA A 62 -2.48 -21.56 17.30
N ALA A 63 -3.74 -21.27 17.52
CA ALA A 63 -4.33 -19.95 17.46
C ALA A 63 -4.33 -19.34 18.87
N HIS A 64 -3.84 -18.10 19.00
CA HIS A 64 -3.73 -17.35 20.24
C HIS A 64 -4.87 -16.33 20.37
N PHE A 65 -5.45 -16.24 21.55
CA PHE A 65 -6.54 -15.34 21.92
C PHE A 65 -6.17 -14.60 23.20
N THR A 66 -6.01 -13.30 23.10
CA THR A 66 -5.68 -12.42 24.24
C THR A 66 -6.86 -12.24 25.19
N PRO A 67 -6.65 -11.72 26.41
CA PRO A 67 -7.73 -11.41 27.34
C PRO A 67 -8.80 -10.47 26.75
N SER A 68 -8.47 -9.61 25.81
CA SER A 68 -9.45 -8.75 25.10
C SER A 68 -10.47 -9.57 24.29
N ILE A 69 -10.06 -10.72 23.78
CA ILE A 69 -10.94 -11.65 23.05
C ILE A 69 -11.61 -12.63 24.00
N THR A 70 -10.88 -13.23 24.91
CA THR A 70 -11.43 -14.26 25.81
C THR A 70 -12.51 -13.70 26.75
N LYS A 71 -12.44 -12.41 27.14
CA LYS A 71 -13.48 -11.76 27.95
C LYS A 71 -14.86 -11.75 27.27
N LYS A 72 -14.92 -11.69 25.92
CA LYS A 72 -16.17 -11.74 25.15
C LYS A 72 -16.92 -13.08 25.34
N TYR A 73 -16.18 -14.14 25.60
CA TYR A 73 -16.67 -15.51 25.73
C TYR A 73 -16.61 -16.05 27.19
N LYS A 74 -16.49 -15.15 28.17
CA LYS A 74 -16.43 -15.53 29.57
C LYS A 74 -17.62 -16.40 29.96
N GLY A 75 -17.34 -17.57 30.52
CA GLY A 75 -18.33 -18.56 30.95
C GLY A 75 -18.73 -19.57 29.87
N CYS A 76 -18.36 -19.33 28.62
CA CYS A 76 -18.50 -20.31 27.55
C CYS A 76 -17.49 -21.43 27.73
N GLN A 77 -17.79 -22.61 27.19
CA GLN A 77 -16.93 -23.79 27.27
C GLN A 77 -16.36 -24.12 25.87
N ILE A 78 -15.05 -24.31 25.78
CA ILE A 78 -14.43 -24.98 24.66
C ILE A 78 -14.66 -26.46 24.81
N LYS A 79 -15.53 -27.04 23.98
CA LYS A 79 -15.91 -28.45 24.04
C LYS A 79 -15.17 -29.31 23.04
N TYR A 80 -14.89 -28.76 21.85
CA TYR A 80 -14.14 -29.43 20.81
C TYR A 80 -13.05 -28.50 20.24
N VAL A 81 -12.05 -29.13 19.66
CA VAL A 81 -11.08 -28.42 18.79
C VAL A 81 -11.22 -28.96 17.39
N ASP A 82 -11.48 -28.07 16.42
CA ASP A 82 -11.37 -28.39 15.02
C ASP A 82 -9.93 -28.09 14.55
N PHE A 83 -9.36 -29.00 13.75
CA PHE A 83 -8.03 -28.85 13.19
C PHE A 83 -7.99 -29.33 11.73
N GLY A 84 -7.17 -28.70 10.91
CA GLY A 84 -6.98 -29.06 9.52
C GLY A 84 -5.63 -29.74 9.29
N VAL A 85 -5.63 -30.91 8.69
CA VAL A 85 -4.41 -31.64 8.29
C VAL A 85 -4.47 -31.98 6.83
N GLU A 86 -3.46 -31.55 6.07
CA GLU A 86 -3.32 -31.84 4.63
C GLU A 86 -1.85 -31.72 4.23
N PRO A 87 -1.27 -32.70 3.55
CA PRO A 87 -1.83 -34.04 3.38
C PRO A 87 -1.87 -34.77 4.72
N LYS A 88 -2.58 -35.90 4.78
CA LYS A 88 -2.62 -36.75 5.97
C LYS A 88 -1.20 -37.17 6.37
N GLN A 89 -0.81 -36.92 7.60
CA GLN A 89 0.53 -37.20 8.12
C GLN A 89 0.46 -37.63 9.58
N GLY A 90 1.47 -38.38 10.02
CA GLY A 90 1.61 -38.79 11.41
C GLY A 90 0.74 -39.97 11.84
N SER A 91 0.95 -40.43 13.09
CA SER A 91 0.31 -41.61 13.69
C SER A 91 -0.80 -41.26 14.70
N SER A 92 -0.76 -40.08 15.28
CA SER A 92 -1.77 -39.54 16.18
C SER A 92 -1.78 -38.03 16.20
N VAL A 93 -2.90 -37.45 16.59
CA VAL A 93 -3.07 -36.03 16.82
C VAL A 93 -3.53 -35.79 18.26
N ARG A 94 -2.85 -34.88 18.95
CA ARG A 94 -3.29 -34.35 20.23
C ARG A 94 -3.83 -32.95 20.01
N VAL A 95 -5.04 -32.66 20.45
CA VAL A 95 -5.59 -31.29 20.50
C VAL A 95 -5.49 -30.78 21.93
N PHE A 96 -5.32 -29.45 22.07
CA PHE A 96 -5.15 -28.86 23.39
C PHE A 96 -5.69 -27.45 23.50
N VAL A 97 -5.94 -27.04 24.74
CA VAL A 97 -6.11 -25.64 25.15
C VAL A 97 -5.06 -25.38 26.24
N THR A 98 -4.27 -24.33 26.08
CA THR A 98 -3.26 -23.93 27.06
C THR A 98 -3.29 -22.42 27.30
N THR A 99 -2.79 -21.99 28.46
CA THR A 99 -2.61 -20.56 28.76
C THR A 99 -1.20 -20.05 28.42
N ASP A 100 -0.27 -20.96 28.12
CA ASP A 100 1.07 -20.65 27.61
C ASP A 100 1.57 -21.84 26.79
N VAL A 101 1.87 -21.63 25.52
CA VAL A 101 2.40 -22.71 24.65
C VAL A 101 3.83 -23.12 24.99
N LYS A 102 4.59 -22.24 25.66
CA LYS A 102 5.99 -22.50 26.05
C LYS A 102 6.10 -23.25 27.40
N ASP A 103 5.04 -23.28 28.20
CA ASP A 103 4.99 -24.06 29.46
C ASP A 103 4.10 -25.30 29.26
N PRO A 104 4.68 -26.52 29.23
CA PRO A 104 3.92 -27.76 29.11
C PRO A 104 2.91 -27.96 30.24
N ASN A 105 3.13 -27.34 31.41
CA ASN A 105 2.24 -27.45 32.56
C ASN A 105 1.06 -26.48 32.51
N ALA A 106 1.06 -25.54 31.58
CA ALA A 106 -0.02 -24.56 31.38
C ALA A 106 -1.22 -25.15 30.61
N THR A 107 -1.14 -26.38 30.11
CA THR A 107 -2.26 -27.06 29.43
C THR A 107 -3.43 -27.24 30.37
N VAL A 108 -4.59 -26.68 30.01
CA VAL A 108 -5.81 -26.68 30.82
C VAL A 108 -6.87 -27.68 30.33
N ALA A 109 -6.78 -28.12 29.08
CA ALA A 109 -7.59 -29.18 28.49
C ALA A 109 -6.90 -29.81 27.29
N ALA A 110 -7.07 -31.11 27.09
CA ALA A 110 -6.54 -31.82 25.95
C ALA A 110 -7.37 -33.08 25.61
N ALA A 111 -7.12 -33.63 24.44
CA ALA A 111 -7.55 -34.94 24.00
C ALA A 111 -6.64 -35.46 22.90
N SER A 112 -6.59 -36.76 22.67
CA SER A 112 -5.83 -37.37 21.57
C SER A 112 -6.73 -38.26 20.74
N THR A 113 -6.40 -38.35 19.43
CA THR A 113 -7.07 -39.24 18.50
C THR A 113 -6.06 -39.92 17.59
N THR A 114 -6.34 -41.16 17.22
CA THR A 114 -5.63 -41.90 16.18
C THR A 114 -6.45 -42.03 14.91
N GLU A 115 -7.67 -41.47 14.92
CA GLU A 115 -8.61 -41.49 13.81
C GLU A 115 -8.84 -40.05 13.33
N TRP A 116 -8.36 -39.72 12.11
CA TRP A 116 -8.63 -38.46 11.41
C TRP A 116 -8.49 -38.65 9.90
N GLU A 117 -9.09 -37.76 9.16
CA GLU A 117 -9.03 -37.74 7.71
C GLU A 117 -8.24 -36.49 7.22
N GLU A 118 -7.88 -36.51 5.94
CA GLU A 118 -7.38 -35.32 5.28
C GLU A 118 -8.47 -34.25 5.24
N GLY A 119 -8.13 -33.00 5.61
CA GLY A 119 -9.09 -31.92 5.70
C GLY A 119 -9.40 -31.52 7.15
N TRP A 120 -10.61 -31.01 7.38
CA TRP A 120 -11.09 -30.62 8.69
C TRP A 120 -11.52 -31.84 9.54
N ASN A 121 -11.02 -31.85 10.76
CA ASN A 121 -11.33 -32.87 11.76
C ASN A 121 -11.84 -32.20 13.04
N ARG A 122 -12.66 -32.89 13.82
CA ARG A 122 -13.15 -32.46 15.12
C ARG A 122 -12.76 -33.46 16.19
N CYS A 123 -12.08 -32.97 17.23
CA CYS A 123 -11.75 -33.80 18.40
C CYS A 123 -12.40 -33.18 19.64
N GLN A 124 -13.10 -34.04 20.40
CA GLN A 124 -13.73 -33.64 21.67
C GLN A 124 -12.66 -33.62 22.78
N LEU A 125 -12.58 -32.52 23.53
CA LEU A 125 -11.74 -32.44 24.72
C LEU A 125 -12.23 -33.41 25.79
N GLU A 126 -11.30 -34.08 26.52
CA GLU A 126 -11.63 -34.99 27.60
C GLU A 126 -12.46 -34.28 28.68
N ILE A 127 -12.08 -33.05 29.03
CA ILE A 127 -12.81 -32.17 29.93
C ILE A 127 -12.95 -30.83 29.21
N PRO A 128 -14.19 -30.33 28.94
CA PRO A 128 -14.40 -29.02 28.37
C PRO A 128 -13.79 -27.92 29.23
N TYR A 129 -13.13 -26.94 28.61
CA TYR A 129 -12.54 -25.82 29.33
C TYR A 129 -13.50 -24.63 29.41
N THR A 130 -13.77 -24.13 30.60
CA THR A 130 -14.57 -22.92 30.80
C THR A 130 -13.69 -21.67 30.74
N ILE A 131 -13.96 -20.80 29.80
CA ILE A 131 -13.22 -19.55 29.56
C ILE A 131 -13.46 -18.60 30.75
N LYS A 132 -12.37 -18.14 31.38
CA LYS A 132 -12.43 -17.21 32.52
C LYS A 132 -12.52 -15.74 32.07
N GLY A 133 -12.00 -15.43 30.84
CA GLY A 133 -12.02 -14.11 30.25
C GLY A 133 -10.95 -13.15 30.76
N THR A 134 -9.92 -13.65 31.40
CA THR A 134 -8.80 -12.88 31.97
C THR A 134 -7.43 -13.44 31.59
N GLU A 135 -7.42 -14.54 30.86
CA GLU A 135 -6.25 -15.30 30.48
C GLU A 135 -5.99 -15.21 28.97
N ASP A 136 -4.73 -15.30 28.58
CA ASP A 136 -4.36 -15.72 27.24
C ASP A 136 -4.76 -17.17 27.04
N LEU A 137 -5.32 -17.49 25.88
CA LEU A 137 -5.65 -18.86 25.49
C LEU A 137 -5.03 -19.19 24.15
N TYR A 138 -4.44 -20.36 24.08
CA TYR A 138 -3.97 -20.97 22.86
C TYR A 138 -4.79 -22.23 22.61
N VAL A 139 -5.44 -22.29 21.45
CA VAL A 139 -6.14 -23.49 20.98
C VAL A 139 -5.31 -24.09 19.87
N GLY A 140 -4.87 -25.33 20.06
CA GLY A 140 -3.89 -25.91 19.16
C GLY A 140 -4.02 -27.41 18.95
N TYR A 141 -3.17 -27.91 18.06
CA TYR A 141 -2.96 -29.33 17.83
C TYR A 141 -1.48 -29.66 17.66
N GLU A 142 -1.14 -30.90 17.96
CA GLU A 142 0.17 -31.52 17.74
C GLU A 142 -0.03 -32.81 16.93
N VAL A 143 0.73 -32.96 15.84
CA VAL A 143 0.78 -34.18 15.04
C VAL A 143 2.04 -34.95 15.41
N PHE A 144 1.91 -36.21 15.81
CA PHE A 144 3.03 -37.10 16.10
C PHE A 144 3.43 -37.81 14.80
N ILE A 145 4.63 -37.50 14.31
CA ILE A 145 5.19 -38.01 13.06
C ILE A 145 6.15 -39.14 13.39
N GLY A 146 5.96 -40.28 12.77
CA GLY A 146 6.77 -41.48 12.99
C GLY A 146 8.18 -41.35 12.41
N GLU A 147 9.04 -42.31 12.78
CA GLU A 147 10.36 -42.48 12.17
C GLU A 147 10.21 -42.65 10.65
N ASN A 148 11.12 -42.03 9.89
CA ASN A 148 11.15 -42.07 8.43
C ASN A 148 9.95 -41.40 7.70
N GLU A 149 9.00 -40.81 8.39
CA GLU A 149 8.00 -39.96 7.77
C GLU A 149 8.60 -38.58 7.39
N SER A 150 8.51 -38.21 6.12
CA SER A 150 9.15 -37.00 5.60
C SER A 150 8.26 -35.75 5.65
N MET A 151 6.95 -35.94 5.77
CA MET A 151 5.96 -34.84 5.70
C MET A 151 5.78 -34.19 7.06
N ARG A 152 5.98 -32.86 7.11
CA ARG A 152 5.79 -32.02 8.30
C ARG A 152 5.12 -30.73 7.86
N THR A 153 3.82 -30.78 7.70
CA THR A 153 3.06 -29.66 7.17
C THR A 153 2.07 -29.11 8.19
N ILE A 154 1.89 -27.79 8.14
CA ILE A 154 0.82 -27.08 8.84
C ILE A 154 -0.09 -26.49 7.79
N THR A 155 -1.39 -26.68 7.93
CA THR A 155 -2.40 -26.15 7.01
C THR A 155 -2.87 -24.79 7.49
N TYR A 156 -2.97 -23.83 6.58
CA TYR A 156 -3.35 -22.46 6.87
C TYR A 156 -4.31 -21.87 5.84
N ASP A 157 -4.98 -20.81 6.22
CA ASP A 157 -5.84 -19.95 5.41
C ASP A 157 -5.16 -18.60 5.24
N ASN A 158 -5.04 -18.13 4.00
CA ASN A 158 -4.49 -16.82 3.66
C ASN A 158 -5.54 -15.91 2.99
N SER A 159 -6.81 -16.23 3.08
CA SER A 159 -7.90 -15.42 2.53
C SER A 159 -8.12 -14.11 3.31
N ILE A 160 -7.66 -14.06 4.55
CA ILE A 160 -7.60 -12.87 5.40
C ILE A 160 -6.19 -12.79 5.99
N GLU A 161 -5.59 -11.62 5.94
CA GLU A 161 -4.30 -11.36 6.58
C GLU A 161 -4.34 -11.70 8.06
N SER A 162 -3.25 -12.30 8.53
CA SER A 162 -3.05 -12.52 9.96
C SER A 162 -2.51 -11.25 10.61
N GLU A 163 -2.82 -11.07 11.88
CA GLU A 163 -2.19 -10.06 12.72
C GLU A 163 -1.02 -10.67 13.53
N PRO A 164 -0.07 -9.87 13.98
CA PRO A 164 1.00 -10.34 14.84
C PRO A 164 0.47 -11.09 16.06
N ASP A 165 1.17 -12.13 16.47
CA ASP A 165 0.90 -12.93 17.67
C ASP A 165 -0.38 -13.78 17.63
N ARG A 166 -1.17 -13.76 16.56
CA ARG A 166 -2.39 -14.59 16.43
C ARG A 166 -2.11 -16.06 16.20
N ASN A 167 -0.97 -16.40 15.62
CA ASN A 167 -0.66 -17.76 15.20
C ASN A 167 0.72 -18.19 15.69
N TRP A 168 0.79 -19.37 16.29
CA TRP A 168 2.01 -19.97 16.84
C TRP A 168 2.24 -21.35 16.26
N TYR A 169 3.48 -21.67 15.94
CA TYR A 169 3.85 -22.95 15.34
C TYR A 169 5.22 -23.43 15.80
N GLY A 170 5.52 -24.68 15.52
CA GLY A 170 6.84 -25.22 15.76
C GLY A 170 6.91 -26.73 15.66
N ALA A 171 7.99 -27.25 16.20
CA ALA A 171 8.27 -28.68 16.26
C ALA A 171 9.02 -29.01 17.55
N ASP A 172 8.85 -30.25 18.04
CA ASP A 172 9.61 -30.84 19.14
C ASP A 172 9.67 -29.97 20.41
N GLY A 173 8.52 -29.36 20.75
CA GLY A 173 8.36 -28.51 21.93
C GLY A 173 8.87 -27.08 21.77
N MET A 174 9.43 -26.72 20.62
CA MET A 174 9.83 -25.34 20.33
C MET A 174 8.70 -24.57 19.68
N TRP A 175 8.39 -23.37 20.18
CA TRP A 175 7.29 -22.53 19.71
C TRP A 175 7.76 -21.17 19.21
N TYR A 176 7.25 -20.78 18.05
CA TYR A 176 7.53 -19.50 17.39
C TYR A 176 6.21 -18.82 17.02
N ALA A 177 6.12 -17.53 17.29
CA ALA A 177 5.05 -16.71 16.72
C ALA A 177 5.24 -16.60 15.20
N LEU A 178 4.17 -16.76 14.44
CA LEU A 178 4.20 -16.56 13.00
C LEU A 178 4.36 -15.05 12.72
N ASN A 179 5.32 -14.72 11.88
CA ASN A 179 5.45 -13.35 11.39
C ASN A 179 4.52 -13.14 10.19
N PRO A 180 3.43 -12.37 10.30
CA PRO A 180 2.47 -12.17 9.22
C PRO A 180 3.04 -11.41 8.02
N ALA A 181 4.10 -10.61 8.20
CA ALA A 181 4.80 -9.94 7.10
C ALA A 181 5.54 -10.94 6.18
N GLN A 182 5.92 -12.12 6.70
CA GLN A 182 6.55 -13.18 5.92
C GLN A 182 5.54 -14.20 5.40
N VAL A 183 4.56 -14.56 6.24
CA VAL A 183 3.51 -15.52 5.90
C VAL A 183 2.18 -14.98 6.42
N PRO A 184 1.41 -14.28 5.60
CA PRO A 184 0.12 -13.68 5.98
C PRO A 184 -0.96 -14.77 6.07
N ALA A 185 -0.89 -15.60 7.11
CA ALA A 185 -1.68 -16.82 7.21
C ALA A 185 -2.30 -17.01 8.60
N ASN A 186 -3.48 -17.60 8.65
CA ASN A 186 -4.13 -18.07 9.87
C ASN A 186 -4.17 -19.61 9.87
N PHE A 187 -3.65 -20.22 10.92
CA PHE A 187 -3.62 -21.68 10.99
C PHE A 187 -5.02 -22.28 11.10
N ARG A 188 -5.20 -23.43 10.48
CA ARG A 188 -6.48 -24.15 10.47
C ARG A 188 -6.68 -24.90 11.76
N VAL A 189 -6.88 -24.14 12.82
CA VAL A 189 -7.22 -24.62 14.16
C VAL A 189 -8.18 -23.64 14.83
N ARG A 190 -9.20 -24.18 15.53
CA ARG A 190 -10.22 -23.38 16.18
C ARG A 190 -10.90 -24.13 17.32
N GLY A 191 -11.27 -23.41 18.36
CA GLY A 191 -12.12 -23.93 19.43
C GLY A 191 -13.60 -23.90 19.02
N ILE A 192 -14.34 -24.92 19.36
CA ILE A 192 -15.80 -24.94 19.22
C ILE A 192 -16.40 -24.71 20.60
N LEU A 193 -17.07 -23.60 20.73
CA LEU A 193 -17.64 -23.11 22.00
C LEU A 193 -19.10 -23.55 22.14
N THR A 194 -19.47 -23.80 23.39
CA THR A 194 -20.86 -23.94 23.83
C THR A 194 -21.14 -22.96 24.95
N GLY A 195 -22.35 -22.42 25.02
CA GLY A 195 -22.71 -21.41 26.00
C GLY A 195 -23.52 -20.28 25.42
N LYS A 196 -23.50 -19.13 26.08
CA LYS A 196 -24.20 -17.93 25.61
C LYS A 196 -23.18 -16.86 25.22
N ALA A 197 -22.97 -16.68 23.94
CA ALA A 197 -22.30 -15.50 23.39
C ALA A 197 -23.26 -14.29 23.37
N PRO A 198 -22.77 -13.04 23.27
CA PRO A 198 -23.59 -11.90 22.95
C PRO A 198 -24.33 -12.13 21.62
N ASP A 199 -25.57 -11.64 21.50
CA ASP A 199 -26.31 -11.71 20.23
C ASP A 199 -25.60 -10.89 19.15
N CYS A 200 -25.15 -9.67 19.52
CA CYS A 200 -24.36 -8.77 18.67
C CYS A 200 -23.08 -8.40 19.42
N ASP A 201 -21.94 -8.51 18.78
CA ASP A 201 -20.63 -8.04 19.25
C ASP A 201 -19.73 -7.93 18.00
N VAL A 202 -19.30 -6.75 17.66
CA VAL A 202 -18.51 -6.48 16.45
C VAL A 202 -17.16 -5.90 16.83
N ALA A 203 -16.14 -6.16 16.04
CA ALA A 203 -14.89 -5.40 16.10
C ALA A 203 -14.57 -4.78 14.74
N LEU A 204 -14.16 -3.53 14.74
CA LEU A 204 -13.55 -2.86 13.61
C LEU A 204 -12.05 -3.14 13.64
N GLU A 205 -11.61 -4.18 12.92
CA GLU A 205 -10.20 -4.61 12.95
C GLU A 205 -9.30 -3.67 12.16
N LYS A 206 -9.75 -3.17 10.99
CA LYS A 206 -8.93 -2.34 10.10
C LYS A 206 -9.80 -1.40 9.26
N VAL A 207 -9.29 -0.19 9.01
CA VAL A 207 -9.79 0.70 7.96
C VAL A 207 -8.88 0.56 6.76
N ILE A 208 -9.43 0.20 5.61
CA ILE A 208 -8.72 0.00 4.34
C ILE A 208 -9.18 1.11 3.41
N SER A 209 -8.25 1.98 3.02
CA SER A 209 -8.54 3.07 2.10
C SER A 209 -7.57 3.06 0.93
N ALA A 210 -8.11 3.14 -0.27
CA ALA A 210 -7.32 3.32 -1.49
C ALA A 210 -7.12 4.81 -1.81
N GLU A 211 -7.90 5.70 -1.19
CA GLU A 211 -7.94 7.12 -1.51
C GLU A 211 -8.14 7.95 -0.25
N ASP A 212 -7.05 8.56 0.22
CA ASP A 212 -7.03 9.38 1.43
C ASP A 212 -7.11 10.89 1.13
N TYR A 213 -7.24 11.28 -0.14
CA TYR A 213 -7.33 12.65 -0.62
C TYR A 213 -8.73 12.94 -1.13
N ILE A 214 -9.47 13.78 -0.40
CA ILE A 214 -10.91 13.99 -0.60
C ILE A 214 -11.17 15.41 -1.06
N GLU A 215 -11.88 15.59 -2.17
CA GLU A 215 -12.34 16.90 -2.59
C GLU A 215 -13.51 17.35 -1.70
N GLN A 216 -13.40 18.55 -1.10
CA GLN A 216 -14.45 19.10 -0.24
C GLN A 216 -15.79 19.20 -1.00
N LYS A 217 -16.90 18.93 -0.34
CA LYS A 217 -18.30 18.97 -0.82
C LYS A 217 -18.70 17.91 -1.83
N ASN A 218 -17.88 17.63 -2.86
CA ASN A 218 -18.23 16.70 -3.93
C ASN A 218 -17.55 15.35 -3.77
N GLY A 219 -16.42 15.32 -3.05
CA GLY A 219 -15.71 14.09 -2.75
C GLY A 219 -16.34 13.36 -1.57
N LEU A 220 -16.46 12.06 -1.70
CA LEU A 220 -16.87 11.17 -0.61
C LEU A 220 -15.74 10.18 -0.36
N TRP A 221 -15.30 10.12 0.89
CA TRP A 221 -14.37 9.08 1.31
C TRP A 221 -15.12 7.76 1.51
N LYS A 222 -14.69 6.72 0.83
CA LYS A 222 -15.33 5.39 0.82
C LYS A 222 -14.32 4.33 1.24
N PRO A 223 -13.93 4.29 2.50
CA PRO A 223 -13.06 3.22 2.98
C PRO A 223 -13.81 1.90 3.04
N THR A 224 -13.07 0.81 2.96
CA THR A 224 -13.53 -0.53 3.28
C THR A 224 -13.19 -0.82 4.74
N LEU A 225 -14.14 -1.32 5.50
CA LEU A 225 -13.96 -1.69 6.89
C LEU A 225 -13.76 -3.21 7.02
N ARG A 226 -12.67 -3.64 7.64
CA ARG A 226 -12.53 -5.04 8.04
C ARG A 226 -13.23 -5.25 9.36
N VAL A 227 -14.32 -5.99 9.32
CA VAL A 227 -15.23 -6.17 10.44
C VAL A 227 -15.31 -7.65 10.82
N ARG A 228 -15.12 -7.96 12.09
CA ARG A 228 -15.29 -9.30 12.63
C ARG A 228 -16.54 -9.38 13.49
N ASN A 229 -17.30 -10.45 13.29
CA ASN A 229 -18.48 -10.76 14.08
C ASN A 229 -18.12 -11.69 15.24
N TYR A 230 -18.09 -11.18 16.47
CA TYR A 230 -17.92 -11.96 17.69
C TYR A 230 -19.27 -12.38 18.31
N GLY A 231 -20.38 -11.88 17.77
CA GLY A 231 -21.74 -12.23 18.20
C GLY A 231 -22.23 -13.58 17.67
N SER A 232 -23.36 -14.03 18.20
CA SER A 232 -24.02 -15.26 17.76
C SER A 232 -24.94 -15.07 16.55
N GLU A 233 -25.41 -13.83 16.32
CA GLU A 233 -26.29 -13.48 15.19
C GLU A 233 -25.46 -13.02 13.98
N PRO A 234 -25.89 -13.30 12.75
CA PRO A 234 -25.28 -12.69 11.57
C PRO A 234 -25.42 -11.17 11.59
N ILE A 235 -24.37 -10.46 11.15
CA ILE A 235 -24.41 -9.00 10.96
C ILE A 235 -24.90 -8.71 9.53
N THR A 236 -25.97 -7.93 9.43
CA THR A 236 -26.58 -7.54 8.15
C THR A 236 -26.67 -6.01 7.98
N SER A 237 -26.39 -5.24 9.04
CA SER A 237 -26.30 -3.78 8.96
C SER A 237 -25.38 -3.22 10.01
N LEU A 238 -24.65 -2.16 9.65
CA LEU A 238 -23.80 -1.37 10.53
C LEU A 238 -24.14 0.11 10.40
N HIS A 239 -24.10 0.83 11.51
CA HIS A 239 -24.13 2.30 11.51
C HIS A 239 -22.79 2.82 12.00
N ILE A 240 -22.15 3.66 11.18
CA ILE A 240 -20.81 4.16 11.37
C ILE A 240 -20.85 5.67 11.58
N GLN A 241 -20.14 6.17 12.60
CA GLN A 241 -19.88 7.58 12.80
C GLN A 241 -18.42 7.91 12.51
N ALA A 242 -18.19 8.98 11.77
CA ALA A 242 -16.89 9.59 11.59
C ALA A 242 -16.77 10.82 12.50
N THR A 243 -15.76 10.82 13.37
CA THR A 243 -15.47 11.93 14.27
C THR A 243 -14.10 12.53 13.99
N VAL A 244 -14.01 13.87 14.05
CA VAL A 244 -12.76 14.62 13.98
C VAL A 244 -12.71 15.53 15.22
N ASN A 245 -11.61 15.48 15.98
CA ASN A 245 -11.47 16.21 17.24
C ASN A 245 -12.65 15.98 18.23
N GLY A 246 -13.19 14.76 18.24
CA GLY A 246 -14.31 14.38 19.09
C GLY A 246 -15.69 14.91 18.68
N GLN A 247 -15.79 15.54 17.50
CA GLN A 247 -17.07 15.99 16.93
C GLN A 247 -17.46 15.09 15.76
N VAL A 248 -18.72 14.63 15.74
CA VAL A 248 -19.27 13.88 14.61
C VAL A 248 -19.34 14.81 13.40
N VAL A 249 -18.63 14.45 12.34
CA VAL A 249 -18.57 15.21 11.08
C VAL A 249 -19.38 14.56 9.97
N SER A 250 -19.55 13.24 10.03
CA SER A 250 -20.33 12.49 9.05
C SER A 250 -20.79 11.16 9.66
N GLU A 251 -21.85 10.60 9.08
CA GLU A 251 -22.39 9.29 9.42
C GLU A 251 -22.70 8.52 8.15
N ALA A 252 -22.59 7.21 8.21
CA ALA A 252 -22.94 6.33 7.11
C ALA A 252 -23.54 5.03 7.63
N ASP A 253 -24.46 4.49 6.85
CA ASP A 253 -24.95 3.13 7.01
C ASP A 253 -24.31 2.24 5.92
N THR A 254 -24.24 0.95 6.17
CA THR A 254 -23.88 -0.01 5.13
C THR A 254 -25.04 -0.25 4.18
N ASP A 255 -24.74 -0.61 2.94
CA ASP A 255 -25.74 -1.05 1.99
C ASP A 255 -26.34 -2.40 2.43
N ASP A 256 -27.61 -2.69 2.05
CA ASP A 256 -28.41 -3.81 2.55
C ASP A 256 -27.98 -5.21 2.05
N ASP A 257 -26.91 -5.35 1.27
CA ASP A 257 -26.56 -6.57 0.55
C ASP A 257 -25.34 -7.32 1.13
N PHE A 258 -25.10 -7.26 2.44
CA PHE A 258 -24.01 -8.03 3.04
C PHE A 258 -24.47 -8.84 4.26
N GLU A 259 -23.76 -9.92 4.54
CA GLU A 259 -23.93 -10.75 5.72
C GLU A 259 -22.56 -11.19 6.24
N ILE A 260 -22.27 -10.97 7.52
CA ILE A 260 -21.13 -11.54 8.21
C ILE A 260 -21.66 -12.58 9.21
N ALA A 261 -21.47 -13.85 8.90
CA ALA A 261 -21.89 -14.92 9.80
C ALA A 261 -21.18 -14.85 11.15
N SER A 262 -21.77 -15.47 12.17
CA SER A 262 -21.12 -15.59 13.48
C SER A 262 -19.71 -16.14 13.35
N SER A 263 -18.75 -15.53 14.05
CA SER A 263 -17.32 -15.88 14.08
C SER A 263 -16.55 -15.63 12.77
N GLU A 264 -17.17 -15.04 11.77
CA GLU A 264 -16.52 -14.69 10.50
C GLU A 264 -16.04 -13.23 10.48
N VAL A 265 -15.16 -12.95 9.54
CA VAL A 265 -14.63 -11.61 9.24
C VAL A 265 -14.88 -11.29 7.78
N SER A 266 -15.23 -10.05 7.49
CA SER A 266 -15.44 -9.58 6.12
C SER A 266 -14.99 -8.15 5.95
N ASP A 267 -14.63 -7.82 4.72
CA ASP A 267 -14.37 -6.46 4.30
C ASP A 267 -15.68 -5.86 3.76
N VAL A 268 -16.13 -4.76 4.37
CA VAL A 268 -17.44 -4.13 4.13
C VAL A 268 -17.22 -2.71 3.61
N GLU A 269 -17.71 -2.41 2.43
CA GLU A 269 -17.75 -1.05 1.90
C GLU A 269 -18.85 -0.25 2.61
N ILE A 270 -18.57 1.03 2.88
CA ILE A 270 -19.54 1.93 3.50
C ILE A 270 -19.99 3.00 2.51
N ALA A 271 -21.18 3.55 2.72
CA ALA A 271 -21.60 4.78 2.04
C ALA A 271 -20.58 5.89 2.30
N GLY A 272 -20.41 6.77 1.31
CA GLY A 272 -19.34 7.75 1.38
C GLY A 272 -19.50 8.78 2.49
N LEU A 273 -18.41 9.12 3.15
CA LEU A 273 -18.31 10.12 4.21
C LEU A 273 -17.78 11.44 3.65
N SER A 274 -18.33 12.57 4.07
CA SER A 274 -17.91 13.91 3.66
C SER A 274 -17.30 14.68 4.82
N PHE A 275 -16.42 15.65 4.51
CA PHE A 275 -15.73 16.45 5.51
C PHE A 275 -15.94 17.95 5.24
N PRO A 276 -16.32 18.74 6.27
CA PRO A 276 -16.60 20.16 6.09
C PRO A 276 -15.34 21.02 6.01
N ASP A 277 -14.26 20.62 6.69
CA ASP A 277 -13.06 21.42 6.86
C ASP A 277 -11.93 20.96 5.94
N LEU A 278 -11.11 21.90 5.45
CA LEU A 278 -9.94 21.65 4.64
C LEU A 278 -8.74 21.21 5.51
N GLY A 279 -7.88 20.42 4.93
CA GLY A 279 -6.62 20.02 5.52
C GLY A 279 -6.58 18.58 6.01
N THR A 280 -5.57 18.26 6.79
CA THR A 280 -5.40 16.93 7.39
C THR A 280 -6.40 16.74 8.51
N ALA A 281 -7.14 15.64 8.49
CA ALA A 281 -8.05 15.23 9.53
C ALA A 281 -7.71 13.82 10.03
N GLU A 282 -7.45 13.68 11.34
CA GLU A 282 -7.49 12.36 11.99
C GLU A 282 -8.96 12.01 12.21
N VAL A 283 -9.44 11.03 11.47
CA VAL A 283 -10.83 10.59 11.50
C VAL A 283 -10.90 9.31 12.32
N THR A 284 -11.66 9.34 13.41
CA THR A 284 -12.02 8.11 14.12
C THR A 284 -13.35 7.61 13.57
N LEU A 285 -13.32 6.42 12.97
CA LEU A 285 -14.52 5.68 12.58
C LEU A 285 -14.94 4.79 13.74
N THR A 286 -16.21 4.86 14.09
CA THR A 286 -16.79 4.05 15.17
C THR A 286 -18.06 3.37 14.67
N ILE A 287 -18.13 2.04 14.80
CA ILE A 287 -19.37 1.29 14.60
C ILE A 287 -20.22 1.51 15.85
N THR A 288 -21.32 2.22 15.72
CA THR A 288 -22.20 2.59 16.85
C THR A 288 -23.42 1.71 16.97
N LYS A 289 -23.83 1.04 15.89
CA LYS A 289 -24.94 0.07 15.91
C LYS A 289 -24.66 -1.11 14.99
N VAL A 290 -25.13 -2.27 15.41
CA VAL A 290 -25.09 -3.55 14.69
C VAL A 290 -26.53 -4.07 14.60
N ASN A 291 -27.02 -4.31 13.40
CA ASN A 291 -28.41 -4.72 13.17
C ASN A 291 -29.44 -3.80 13.89
N GLY A 292 -29.16 -2.50 13.93
CA GLY A 292 -29.96 -1.51 14.62
C GLY A 292 -29.90 -1.53 16.16
N LYS A 293 -29.09 -2.39 16.75
CA LYS A 293 -28.90 -2.53 18.22
C LYS A 293 -27.56 -1.93 18.65
N ASP A 294 -27.44 -1.57 19.92
CA ASP A 294 -26.16 -1.17 20.51
C ASP A 294 -25.26 -2.41 20.69
N ASP A 295 -23.97 -2.25 20.46
CA ASP A 295 -22.97 -3.27 20.75
C ASP A 295 -22.66 -3.28 22.27
N PRO A 296 -22.66 -4.42 22.93
CA PRO A 296 -22.34 -4.49 24.35
C PRO A 296 -20.86 -4.22 24.69
N ASN A 297 -19.97 -4.21 23.68
CA ASN A 297 -18.54 -4.04 23.85
C ASN A 297 -17.97 -3.04 22.84
N MET A 298 -18.09 -1.76 23.14
CA MET A 298 -17.65 -0.67 22.27
C MET A 298 -16.12 -0.45 22.22
N GLU A 299 -15.32 -1.23 22.98
CA GLU A 299 -13.88 -0.95 23.11
C GLU A 299 -13.09 -1.24 21.83
N ASP A 300 -13.55 -2.12 20.98
CA ASP A 300 -12.93 -2.52 19.71
C ASP A 300 -13.73 -2.13 18.47
N ASN A 301 -14.72 -1.25 18.64
CA ASN A 301 -15.56 -0.76 17.55
C ASN A 301 -14.98 0.45 16.80
N ALA A 302 -13.81 0.94 17.18
CA ALA A 302 -13.26 2.18 16.63
C ALA A 302 -11.84 2.02 16.09
N GLN A 303 -11.59 2.67 14.96
CA GLN A 303 -10.25 2.82 14.36
C GLN A 303 -10.05 4.26 13.89
N THR A 304 -8.80 4.74 13.99
CA THR A 304 -8.44 6.08 13.52
C THR A 304 -7.66 5.97 12.21
N HIS A 305 -8.01 6.84 11.26
CA HIS A 305 -7.36 6.95 9.96
C HIS A 305 -7.12 8.42 9.60
N THR A 306 -6.07 8.71 8.84
CA THR A 306 -5.76 10.08 8.43
C THR A 306 -6.24 10.30 7.00
N VAL A 307 -7.10 11.28 6.80
CA VAL A 307 -7.52 11.75 5.47
C VAL A 307 -7.08 13.19 5.26
N PHE A 308 -7.08 13.59 4.02
CA PHE A 308 -6.67 14.87 3.57
C PHE A 308 -7.76 15.50 2.70
N VAL A 309 -8.36 16.60 3.16
CA VAL A 309 -9.46 17.30 2.48
C VAL A 309 -8.92 18.52 1.75
N TYR A 310 -9.10 18.59 0.43
CA TYR A 310 -8.71 19.75 -0.38
C TYR A 310 -9.90 20.48 -0.97
N ALA A 311 -9.69 21.75 -1.37
CA ALA A 311 -10.77 22.62 -1.84
C ALA A 311 -11.42 22.10 -3.12
N GLU A 312 -12.75 22.22 -3.22
CA GLU A 312 -13.51 21.94 -4.45
C GLU A 312 -12.96 22.73 -5.64
N GLY A 313 -12.71 22.02 -6.77
CA GLY A 313 -12.09 22.61 -7.95
C GLY A 313 -10.64 23.05 -7.71
N GLY A 314 -10.00 22.57 -6.65
CA GLY A 314 -8.61 22.89 -6.33
C GLY A 314 -7.67 22.46 -7.47
N LYS A 315 -6.77 23.36 -7.88
CA LYS A 315 -5.79 23.07 -8.90
C LYS A 315 -4.83 21.99 -8.41
N VAL A 316 -4.69 20.92 -9.16
CA VAL A 316 -3.67 19.91 -8.98
C VAL A 316 -2.67 19.98 -10.15
N TYR A 317 -1.41 19.64 -9.86
CA TYR A 317 -0.37 19.56 -10.87
C TYR A 317 -0.25 18.12 -11.39
N LYS A 318 0.45 17.97 -12.50
CA LYS A 318 0.89 16.65 -12.96
C LYS A 318 1.77 16.04 -11.88
N HIS A 319 1.42 14.85 -11.43
CA HIS A 319 2.22 14.09 -10.47
C HIS A 319 3.31 13.33 -11.23
N ASN A 320 4.57 13.66 -10.94
CA ASN A 320 5.72 12.91 -11.39
C ASN A 320 6.23 12.06 -10.22
N VAL A 321 6.14 10.76 -10.38
CA VAL A 321 6.52 9.78 -9.35
C VAL A 321 8.03 9.67 -9.27
N LEU A 322 8.61 9.77 -8.07
CA LEU A 322 10.00 9.41 -7.81
C LEU A 322 10.08 7.89 -7.58
N PHE A 323 10.75 7.19 -8.48
CA PHE A 323 11.00 5.76 -8.35
C PHE A 323 12.47 5.53 -7.96
N GLU A 324 12.69 5.18 -6.70
CA GLU A 324 14.02 4.91 -6.14
C GLU A 324 14.29 3.41 -6.21
N HIS A 325 15.42 3.03 -6.79
CA HIS A 325 15.84 1.64 -6.94
C HIS A 325 17.18 1.42 -6.22
N PHE A 326 17.18 0.59 -5.20
CA PHE A 326 18.36 0.21 -4.43
C PHE A 326 19.00 -1.02 -5.05
N THR A 327 20.20 -0.87 -5.59
CA THR A 327 20.89 -1.87 -6.40
C THR A 327 22.39 -1.98 -6.06
N SER A 328 23.08 -2.89 -6.72
CA SER A 328 24.54 -3.03 -6.60
C SER A 328 25.15 -3.67 -7.84
N GLU A 329 26.38 -3.26 -8.20
CA GLU A 329 27.17 -3.95 -9.22
C GLU A 329 27.51 -5.42 -8.87
N TYR A 330 27.49 -5.72 -7.59
CA TYR A 330 27.80 -7.07 -7.06
C TYR A 330 26.56 -7.94 -6.84
N TYR A 331 25.41 -7.50 -7.34
CA TYR A 331 24.17 -8.28 -7.36
C TYR A 331 23.91 -8.80 -8.77
N SER A 332 24.10 -10.12 -8.97
CA SER A 332 24.03 -10.76 -10.30
C SER A 332 22.68 -10.64 -11.00
N GLU A 333 21.60 -10.47 -10.24
CA GLU A 333 20.24 -10.31 -10.78
C GLU A 333 19.87 -8.83 -11.06
N ALA A 334 20.77 -7.87 -10.74
CA ALA A 334 20.50 -6.45 -10.99
C ALA A 334 20.17 -6.15 -12.45
N PRO A 335 20.86 -6.72 -13.47
CA PRO A 335 20.51 -6.49 -14.87
C PRO A 335 19.11 -6.96 -15.26
N ALA A 336 18.62 -8.05 -14.67
CA ALA A 336 17.26 -8.55 -14.93
C ALA A 336 16.19 -7.66 -14.27
N ALA A 337 16.44 -7.17 -13.05
CA ALA A 337 15.59 -6.22 -12.38
C ALA A 337 15.51 -4.89 -13.15
N ASP A 338 16.65 -4.38 -13.62
CA ASP A 338 16.71 -3.17 -14.44
C ASP A 338 15.92 -3.33 -15.75
N GLU A 339 16.02 -4.48 -16.41
CA GLU A 339 15.29 -4.77 -17.64
C GLU A 339 13.77 -4.80 -17.38
N LEU A 340 13.33 -5.39 -16.26
CA LEU A 340 11.94 -5.36 -15.85
C LEU A 340 11.45 -3.92 -15.69
N TYR A 341 12.17 -3.09 -14.92
CA TYR A 341 11.77 -1.70 -14.66
C TYR A 341 11.86 -0.85 -15.93
N GLN A 342 12.88 -1.05 -16.79
CA GLN A 342 13.01 -0.35 -18.06
C GLN A 342 11.81 -0.62 -18.99
N ASN A 343 11.33 -1.86 -19.04
CA ASN A 343 10.19 -2.23 -19.86
C ASN A 343 8.88 -1.58 -19.39
N GLU A 344 8.70 -1.41 -18.10
CA GLU A 344 7.45 -0.93 -17.52
C GLU A 344 7.41 0.60 -17.33
N ILE A 345 8.54 1.22 -16.99
CA ILE A 345 8.59 2.64 -16.64
C ILE A 345 9.65 3.45 -17.39
N GLY A 346 10.57 2.82 -18.13
CA GLY A 346 11.72 3.51 -18.73
C GLY A 346 11.36 4.61 -19.72
N ASP A 347 10.29 4.45 -20.49
CA ASP A 347 9.81 5.44 -21.47
C ASP A 347 8.81 6.46 -20.86
N ARG A 348 8.43 6.30 -19.60
CA ARG A 348 7.48 7.18 -18.92
C ARG A 348 8.13 8.48 -18.51
N LYS A 349 7.55 9.60 -18.97
CA LYS A 349 8.03 10.96 -18.65
C LYS A 349 7.49 11.48 -17.31
N ASP A 350 6.59 10.75 -16.71
CA ASP A 350 5.96 11.04 -15.43
C ASP A 350 6.50 10.13 -14.30
N VAL A 351 7.58 9.40 -14.58
CA VAL A 351 8.33 8.64 -13.60
C VAL A 351 9.80 9.06 -13.66
N ILE A 352 10.35 9.40 -12.51
CA ILE A 352 11.75 9.79 -12.36
C ILE A 352 12.46 8.64 -11.64
N TRP A 353 13.14 7.81 -12.40
CA TRP A 353 13.84 6.64 -11.91
C TRP A 353 15.28 6.97 -11.53
N VAL A 354 15.64 6.72 -10.26
CA VAL A 354 16.99 6.94 -9.70
C VAL A 354 17.49 5.66 -9.05
N LYS A 355 18.72 5.28 -9.37
CA LYS A 355 19.40 4.11 -8.79
C LYS A 355 20.34 4.53 -7.68
N HIS A 356 20.15 3.93 -6.52
CA HIS A 356 20.98 4.04 -5.35
C HIS A 356 21.87 2.81 -5.25
N HIS A 357 23.13 2.95 -5.64
CA HIS A 357 24.10 1.87 -5.53
C HIS A 357 24.53 1.65 -4.07
N ARG A 358 24.55 0.39 -3.63
CA ARG A 358 24.80 -0.02 -2.25
C ARG A 358 25.90 -1.06 -2.17
N PRO A 359 26.70 -1.09 -1.08
CA PRO A 359 27.52 -2.25 -0.77
C PRO A 359 26.69 -3.53 -0.71
N TYR A 360 27.18 -4.61 -1.31
CA TYR A 360 26.48 -5.90 -1.33
C TYR A 360 27.39 -7.01 -0.79
N LYS A 361 26.86 -7.81 0.15
CA LYS A 361 27.62 -8.89 0.84
C LYS A 361 28.99 -8.45 1.36
N GLY A 362 29.07 -7.21 1.86
CA GLY A 362 30.31 -6.65 2.40
C GLY A 362 31.28 -6.09 1.36
N VAL A 363 30.95 -6.11 0.08
CA VAL A 363 31.76 -5.51 -0.99
C VAL A 363 31.26 -4.09 -1.25
N PRO A 364 32.12 -3.05 -1.14
CA PRO A 364 31.75 -1.67 -1.47
C PRO A 364 31.44 -1.53 -2.96
N ASP A 365 30.37 -0.82 -3.28
CA ASP A 365 30.01 -0.51 -4.67
C ASP A 365 30.64 0.83 -5.08
N ILE A 366 31.29 0.87 -6.24
CA ILE A 366 32.05 2.05 -6.72
C ILE A 366 31.15 3.22 -7.13
N TYR A 367 29.87 2.98 -7.32
CA TYR A 367 28.88 4.00 -7.66
C TYR A 367 28.08 4.50 -6.45
N THR A 368 28.33 3.97 -5.25
CA THR A 368 27.71 4.48 -4.03
C THR A 368 28.02 5.98 -3.86
N ALA A 369 26.99 6.82 -3.85
CA ALA A 369 27.15 8.25 -3.68
C ALA A 369 27.59 8.61 -2.26
N GLU A 370 28.36 9.69 -2.13
CA GLU A 370 28.72 10.23 -0.81
C GLU A 370 27.45 10.68 -0.06
N GLY A 371 27.32 10.30 1.20
CA GLY A 371 26.16 10.61 2.02
C GLY A 371 25.04 9.55 2.03
N GLU A 372 25.14 8.50 1.23
CA GLU A 372 24.15 7.42 1.16
C GLU A 372 23.92 6.72 2.52
N THR A 373 24.96 6.53 3.31
CA THR A 373 24.82 5.98 4.67
C THR A 373 23.97 6.86 5.59
N GLU A 374 24.06 8.18 5.43
CA GLU A 374 23.20 9.11 6.16
C GLU A 374 21.78 9.10 5.60
N TYR A 375 21.65 9.02 4.28
CA TYR A 375 20.37 8.89 3.61
C TYR A 375 19.59 7.65 4.07
N ASP A 376 20.26 6.51 4.23
CA ASP A 376 19.64 5.25 4.67
C ASP A 376 18.95 5.35 6.04
N LYS A 377 19.36 6.27 6.88
CA LYS A 377 18.73 6.48 8.20
C LYS A 377 17.31 7.03 8.10
N LEU A 378 16.92 7.62 6.95
CA LEU A 378 15.56 8.06 6.68
C LEU A 378 14.56 6.90 6.77
N PHE A 379 15.01 5.70 6.44
CA PHE A 379 14.17 4.50 6.37
C PHE A 379 14.15 3.71 7.69
N GLY A 380 14.76 4.22 8.76
CA GLY A 380 14.69 3.64 10.09
C GLY A 380 14.98 2.13 10.15
N SER A 381 14.00 1.37 10.59
CA SER A 381 14.05 -0.10 10.64
C SER A 381 13.87 -0.74 9.26
N ALA A 382 13.15 -0.08 8.35
CA ALA A 382 12.93 -0.50 6.97
C ALA A 382 14.10 -0.12 6.05
N ARG A 383 15.34 -0.26 6.52
CA ARG A 383 16.54 0.13 5.77
C ARG A 383 16.54 -0.43 4.36
N PRO A 384 17.00 0.37 3.36
CA PRO A 384 17.07 -0.10 2.00
C PRO A 384 17.90 -1.37 1.88
N PHE A 385 17.38 -2.33 1.15
CA PHE A 385 18.03 -3.60 0.84
C PHE A 385 18.21 -3.75 -0.68
N VAL A 386 19.03 -4.69 -1.11
CA VAL A 386 19.29 -4.98 -2.53
C VAL A 386 18.76 -6.38 -2.86
N PRO A 387 17.86 -6.50 -3.87
CA PRO A 387 17.21 -5.43 -4.63
C PRO A 387 16.00 -4.88 -3.87
N GLY A 388 15.85 -3.56 -3.86
CA GLY A 388 14.70 -2.91 -3.24
C GLY A 388 14.25 -1.71 -4.06
N VAL A 389 12.96 -1.36 -4.00
CA VAL A 389 12.41 -0.19 -4.68
C VAL A 389 11.41 0.53 -3.79
N CYS A 390 11.21 1.81 -4.04
CA CYS A 390 10.06 2.55 -3.53
C CYS A 390 9.55 3.58 -4.55
N ALA A 391 8.24 3.86 -4.51
CA ALA A 391 7.61 4.91 -5.30
C ALA A 391 7.08 5.99 -4.35
N ASP A 392 7.59 7.21 -4.48
CA ASP A 392 7.29 8.36 -3.62
C ASP A 392 7.40 8.07 -2.12
N ARG A 393 8.17 7.06 -1.71
CA ARG A 393 8.29 6.58 -0.32
C ARG A 393 6.93 6.33 0.33
N ARG A 394 6.00 5.80 -0.46
CA ARG A 394 4.64 5.51 -0.02
C ARG A 394 4.54 4.13 0.60
N ILE A 395 3.68 4.03 1.61
CA ILE A 395 3.22 2.75 2.13
C ILE A 395 1.99 2.35 1.33
N PHE A 396 1.97 1.13 0.84
CA PHE A 396 0.84 0.59 0.10
C PHE A 396 -0.02 -0.28 1.01
N VAL A 397 -1.33 -0.20 0.82
CA VAL A 397 -2.30 -0.95 1.63
C VAL A 397 -2.00 -2.45 1.59
N GLY A 398 -1.95 -3.07 2.76
CA GLY A 398 -1.61 -4.48 2.91
C GLY A 398 -0.11 -4.78 2.87
N GLN A 399 0.74 -3.75 2.79
CA GLN A 399 2.21 -3.88 2.75
C GLN A 399 2.88 -2.84 3.67
N GLU A 400 2.30 -2.61 4.83
CA GLU A 400 2.75 -1.58 5.76
C GLU A 400 4.06 -1.91 6.47
N ASP A 401 4.48 -3.17 6.44
CA ASP A 401 5.70 -3.65 7.09
C ASP A 401 6.51 -4.55 6.13
N PRO A 402 7.79 -4.28 5.90
CA PRO A 402 8.64 -3.27 6.54
C PRO A 402 8.56 -1.86 5.92
N GLY A 403 7.83 -1.65 4.80
CA GLY A 403 7.73 -0.44 3.97
C GLY A 403 8.52 0.79 4.45
N PRO A 404 8.79 1.77 3.61
CA PRO A 404 8.32 1.98 2.23
C PRO A 404 9.19 1.34 1.15
N VAL A 405 10.18 0.50 1.49
CA VAL A 405 11.04 -0.19 0.53
C VAL A 405 10.52 -1.61 0.33
N TYR A 406 10.32 -1.99 -0.93
CA TYR A 406 9.68 -3.25 -1.31
C TYR A 406 10.57 -4.08 -2.25
N PHE A 407 10.43 -5.40 -2.19
CA PHE A 407 10.91 -6.29 -3.23
C PHE A 407 9.83 -6.46 -4.30
N ILE A 408 10.16 -6.19 -5.55
CA ILE A 408 9.26 -6.33 -6.69
C ILE A 408 9.87 -7.26 -7.74
N ALA A 409 9.11 -8.23 -8.19
CA ALA A 409 9.55 -9.24 -9.15
C ALA A 409 8.69 -9.32 -10.41
N THR A 410 7.54 -8.63 -10.49
CA THR A 410 6.62 -8.71 -11.62
C THR A 410 6.29 -7.34 -12.23
N ALA A 411 5.97 -7.33 -13.52
CA ALA A 411 5.50 -6.15 -14.24
C ALA A 411 4.24 -5.53 -13.61
N GLY A 412 3.33 -6.38 -13.13
CA GLY A 412 2.11 -5.94 -12.46
C GLY A 412 2.39 -5.17 -11.17
N ASP A 413 3.36 -5.61 -10.38
CA ASP A 413 3.76 -4.94 -9.15
C ASP A 413 4.38 -3.57 -9.44
N VAL A 414 5.25 -3.46 -10.48
CA VAL A 414 5.85 -2.18 -10.89
C VAL A 414 4.77 -1.18 -11.28
N THR A 415 3.86 -1.60 -12.18
CA THR A 415 2.79 -0.73 -12.68
C THR A 415 1.78 -0.39 -11.59
N GLY A 416 1.47 -1.34 -10.71
CA GLY A 416 0.59 -1.15 -9.55
C GLY A 416 1.16 -0.14 -8.56
N MET A 417 2.44 -0.29 -8.18
CA MET A 417 3.12 0.64 -7.28
C MET A 417 3.18 2.06 -7.84
N VAL A 418 3.60 2.23 -9.10
CA VAL A 418 3.67 3.54 -9.74
C VAL A 418 2.27 4.13 -9.93
N GLY A 419 1.28 3.32 -10.33
CA GLY A 419 -0.12 3.75 -10.46
C GLY A 419 -0.72 4.20 -9.13
N GLY A 420 -0.46 3.46 -8.07
CA GLY A 420 -0.89 3.82 -6.71
C GLY A 420 -0.28 5.14 -6.22
N ALA A 421 1.02 5.35 -6.42
CA ALA A 421 1.66 6.62 -6.10
C ALA A 421 1.07 7.77 -6.93
N GLN A 422 0.84 7.55 -8.23
CA GLN A 422 0.36 8.56 -9.16
C GLN A 422 -1.12 8.95 -8.96
N SER A 423 -1.92 8.08 -8.35
CA SER A 423 -3.33 8.38 -8.05
C SER A 423 -3.49 9.52 -7.02
N ILE A 424 -2.43 9.83 -6.28
CA ILE A 424 -2.44 10.86 -5.25
C ILE A 424 -2.28 12.24 -5.89
N PRO A 425 -3.16 13.21 -5.59
CA PRO A 425 -3.07 14.55 -6.14
C PRO A 425 -1.77 15.27 -5.77
N ALA A 426 -1.11 15.90 -6.74
CA ALA A 426 0.05 16.75 -6.50
C ALA A 426 -0.36 18.22 -6.37
N PHE A 427 -0.16 18.82 -5.19
CA PHE A 427 -0.52 20.20 -4.88
C PHE A 427 0.64 21.18 -5.05
N VAL A 428 1.81 20.69 -5.40
CA VAL A 428 3.00 21.50 -5.65
C VAL A 428 3.66 21.02 -6.93
N ASN A 429 4.13 21.93 -7.78
CA ASN A 429 4.97 21.58 -8.91
C ASN A 429 6.45 21.72 -8.57
N VAL A 430 7.30 20.96 -9.27
CA VAL A 430 8.76 21.00 -9.16
C VAL A 430 9.34 21.22 -10.54
N ASN A 431 9.80 22.43 -10.79
CA ASN A 431 10.47 22.80 -12.01
C ASN A 431 11.97 22.81 -11.78
N VAL A 432 12.72 22.20 -12.67
CA VAL A 432 14.19 22.17 -12.65
C VAL A 432 14.71 22.79 -13.92
N ASP A 433 15.65 23.70 -13.79
CA ASP A 433 16.47 24.24 -14.90
C ASP A 433 17.93 23.96 -14.57
N VAL A 434 18.71 23.46 -15.51
CA VAL A 434 20.12 23.14 -15.32
C VAL A 434 20.93 23.48 -16.57
N LYS A 435 22.10 24.08 -16.36
CA LYS A 435 23.06 24.39 -17.41
C LYS A 435 24.50 24.19 -16.91
N LYS A 436 25.44 23.97 -17.83
CA LYS A 436 26.86 23.95 -17.51
C LYS A 436 27.32 25.38 -17.16
N SER A 437 28.17 25.49 -16.14
CA SER A 437 28.90 26.71 -15.86
C SER A 437 29.83 27.09 -17.02
N ALA A 438 30.21 28.35 -17.10
CA ALA A 438 31.04 28.86 -18.22
C ALA A 438 32.43 28.19 -18.29
N ASP A 439 32.97 27.73 -17.16
CA ASP A 439 34.24 27.01 -17.05
C ASP A 439 34.10 25.48 -17.23
N GLY A 440 32.86 24.97 -17.33
CA GLY A 440 32.56 23.56 -17.50
C GLY A 440 32.85 22.68 -16.26
N LYS A 441 33.17 23.29 -15.10
CA LYS A 441 33.54 22.55 -13.89
C LYS A 441 32.39 22.30 -12.94
N SER A 442 31.26 22.94 -13.18
CA SER A 442 30.06 22.77 -12.38
C SER A 442 28.78 22.84 -13.23
N LEU A 443 27.67 22.51 -12.62
CA LEU A 443 26.33 22.75 -13.15
C LEU A 443 25.68 23.84 -12.30
N ASP A 444 25.04 24.81 -12.95
CA ASP A 444 24.18 25.79 -12.31
C ASP A 444 22.74 25.28 -12.43
N ALA A 445 22.10 24.95 -11.32
CA ALA A 445 20.73 24.46 -11.29
C ALA A 445 19.82 25.44 -10.55
N THR A 446 18.60 25.62 -11.06
CA THR A 446 17.53 26.35 -10.40
C THR A 446 16.34 25.41 -10.22
N VAL A 447 15.90 25.27 -8.97
CA VAL A 447 14.68 24.51 -8.65
C VAL A 447 13.62 25.48 -8.14
N SER A 448 12.44 25.47 -8.75
CA SER A 448 11.37 26.40 -8.40
C SER A 448 9.99 25.76 -8.56
N GLY A 449 9.00 26.34 -7.90
CA GLY A 449 7.64 25.87 -8.04
C GLY A 449 6.62 26.71 -7.27
N VAL A 450 5.38 26.28 -7.41
CA VAL A 450 4.21 26.89 -6.77
C VAL A 450 3.37 25.80 -6.11
N SER A 451 2.96 26.02 -4.88
CA SER A 451 1.94 25.22 -4.21
C SER A 451 0.56 25.81 -4.46
N THR A 452 -0.44 24.99 -4.71
CA THR A 452 -1.83 25.46 -4.95
C THR A 452 -2.67 25.50 -3.69
N THR A 453 -2.16 24.95 -2.59
CA THR A 453 -2.91 24.84 -1.34
C THR A 453 -2.00 25.07 -0.14
N THR A 454 -2.55 25.60 0.92
CA THR A 454 -1.92 25.72 2.23
C THR A 454 -1.72 24.39 2.94
N VAL A 455 -2.20 23.35 2.38
CA VAL A 455 -2.21 22.02 2.94
C VAL A 455 -0.84 21.45 3.22
N LEU A 456 0.09 21.58 2.26
CA LEU A 456 1.46 21.14 2.49
C LEU A 456 2.14 21.93 3.63
N GLN A 457 1.64 23.15 3.89
CA GLN A 457 2.11 23.95 5.03
C GLN A 457 1.72 23.38 6.39
N GLN A 458 0.73 22.49 6.43
CA GLN A 458 0.34 21.80 7.67
C GLN A 458 1.26 20.60 7.96
N GLN A 459 2.10 20.20 6.99
CA GLN A 459 3.14 19.21 7.23
C GLN A 459 4.24 19.83 8.09
N THR A 460 4.71 19.07 9.04
CA THR A 460 5.59 19.60 10.11
C THR A 460 7.01 19.89 9.65
N ASP A 461 7.51 19.22 8.61
CA ASP A 461 8.89 19.39 8.14
C ASP A 461 9.00 19.11 6.63
N LEU A 462 8.56 20.07 5.81
CA LEU A 462 8.73 20.00 4.35
C LEU A 462 10.20 20.17 3.98
N ARG A 463 10.68 19.31 3.09
CA ARG A 463 12.04 19.31 2.57
C ARG A 463 12.05 19.40 1.06
N LEU A 464 12.96 20.21 0.54
CA LEU A 464 13.39 20.18 -0.85
C LEU A 464 14.68 19.40 -0.96
N THR A 465 14.68 18.30 -1.68
CA THR A 465 15.86 17.48 -1.95
C THR A 465 16.29 17.63 -3.39
N VAL A 466 17.58 17.73 -3.63
CA VAL A 466 18.17 17.89 -4.96
C VAL A 466 19.30 16.89 -5.14
N TRP A 467 19.23 16.12 -6.22
CA TRP A 467 20.16 15.07 -6.59
C TRP A 467 20.79 15.30 -7.96
N LEU A 468 22.05 14.89 -8.10
CA LEU A 468 22.71 14.76 -9.39
C LEU A 468 22.75 13.30 -9.81
N VAL A 469 22.25 13.01 -10.99
CA VAL A 469 22.11 11.67 -11.56
C VAL A 469 22.83 11.59 -12.89
N GLU A 470 23.51 10.47 -13.17
CA GLU A 470 24.23 10.23 -14.43
C GLU A 470 23.70 9.00 -15.14
N ASP A 471 23.52 9.10 -16.45
CA ASP A 471 23.11 8.02 -17.34
C ASP A 471 24.28 7.59 -18.25
N GLY A 472 24.20 6.37 -18.81
CA GLY A 472 25.12 5.89 -19.83
C GLY A 472 26.53 5.56 -19.32
N ILE A 473 26.66 5.19 -18.04
CA ILE A 473 27.95 4.79 -17.46
C ILE A 473 28.27 3.34 -17.89
N LYS A 474 29.39 3.16 -18.58
CA LYS A 474 29.85 1.82 -18.93
C LYS A 474 30.46 1.14 -17.73
N SER A 475 29.86 0.05 -17.28
CA SER A 475 30.40 -0.84 -16.25
C SER A 475 30.97 -2.09 -16.89
N THR A 476 32.15 -2.49 -16.42
CA THR A 476 32.81 -3.77 -16.76
C THR A 476 32.86 -4.71 -15.57
N THR A 477 32.28 -4.31 -14.45
CA THR A 477 32.32 -5.01 -13.17
C THR A 477 30.94 -5.46 -12.69
N GLN A 478 29.89 -5.16 -13.46
CA GLN A 478 28.54 -5.61 -13.12
C GLN A 478 28.47 -7.14 -13.16
N GLU A 479 28.17 -7.75 -12.01
CA GLU A 479 27.88 -9.19 -11.95
C GLU A 479 26.61 -9.53 -12.76
N GLY A 480 26.62 -10.68 -13.40
CA GLY A 480 25.48 -11.19 -14.20
C GLY A 480 25.43 -10.71 -15.64
N ARG A 481 26.19 -9.69 -16.04
CA ARG A 481 26.23 -9.22 -17.44
C ARG A 481 27.55 -8.51 -17.77
N ASP A 482 28.20 -8.97 -18.86
CA ASP A 482 29.37 -8.29 -19.42
C ASP A 482 28.95 -7.01 -20.16
N GLU A 483 29.80 -5.96 -20.09
CA GLU A 483 29.58 -4.67 -20.76
C GLU A 483 28.19 -4.04 -20.48
N TYR A 484 27.89 -3.83 -19.21
CA TYR A 484 26.63 -3.28 -18.79
C TYR A 484 26.63 -1.73 -18.84
N ILE A 485 25.51 -1.15 -19.24
CA ILE A 485 25.28 0.31 -19.16
C ILE A 485 24.44 0.62 -17.94
N GLN A 486 25.00 1.40 -17.05
CA GLN A 486 24.30 1.91 -15.88
C GLN A 486 23.61 3.23 -16.25
N ASP A 487 22.28 3.29 -16.15
CA ASP A 487 21.48 4.49 -16.28
C ASP A 487 20.84 4.84 -14.94
N GLY A 488 20.58 6.12 -14.70
CA GLY A 488 19.90 6.57 -13.49
C GLY A 488 20.74 6.57 -12.22
N VAL A 489 22.06 6.52 -12.31
CA VAL A 489 22.96 6.39 -11.16
C VAL A 489 23.01 7.68 -10.35
N LEU A 490 22.65 7.65 -9.09
CA LEU A 490 22.83 8.76 -8.15
C LEU A 490 24.32 9.03 -7.94
N ARG A 491 24.75 10.25 -8.24
CA ARG A 491 26.15 10.68 -8.12
C ARG A 491 26.39 11.60 -6.94
N SER A 492 25.41 12.42 -6.57
CA SER A 492 25.55 13.36 -5.47
C SER A 492 24.20 13.73 -4.87
N LEU A 493 24.16 13.79 -3.55
CA LEU A 493 23.13 14.43 -2.72
C LEU A 493 23.51 15.92 -2.62
N VAL A 494 22.93 16.77 -3.48
CA VAL A 494 23.43 18.14 -3.73
C VAL A 494 23.32 19.05 -2.51
N ASN A 495 22.18 19.03 -1.83
CA ASN A 495 21.96 19.92 -0.69
C ASN A 495 22.10 19.22 0.68
N SER A 496 21.54 18.06 0.88
CA SER A 496 21.82 17.19 2.04
C SER A 496 21.21 15.81 1.82
N ALA A 497 21.51 14.86 2.70
CA ALA A 497 20.95 13.51 2.64
C ALA A 497 19.41 13.52 2.70
N TRP A 498 18.82 14.42 3.49
CA TRP A 498 17.38 14.50 3.71
C TRP A 498 16.74 15.80 3.19
N GLY A 499 17.44 16.51 2.29
CA GLY A 499 17.00 17.78 1.76
C GLY A 499 17.17 18.96 2.74
N GLU A 500 16.83 20.14 2.28
CA GLU A 500 16.79 21.36 3.09
C GLU A 500 15.36 21.74 3.44
N SER A 501 15.17 22.44 4.55
CA SER A 501 13.84 22.90 4.98
C SER A 501 13.20 23.82 3.93
N LEU A 502 11.93 23.59 3.64
CA LEU A 502 11.16 24.32 2.65
C LEU A 502 9.94 24.98 3.31
N ASP A 503 9.90 26.31 3.26
CA ASP A 503 8.74 27.10 3.66
C ASP A 503 7.90 27.43 2.43
N LEU A 504 6.63 27.06 2.46
CA LEU A 504 5.63 27.32 1.40
C LEU A 504 4.53 28.32 1.86
N THR A 505 4.77 29.09 2.90
CA THR A 505 3.79 30.11 3.36
C THR A 505 3.51 31.15 2.28
N SER A 506 4.47 31.45 1.41
CA SER A 506 4.27 32.29 0.22
C SER A 506 3.70 31.55 -1.00
N LEU A 507 3.43 30.24 -0.88
CA LEU A 507 3.05 29.33 -1.97
C LEU A 507 4.10 29.17 -3.09
N GLU A 508 5.09 30.04 -3.18
CA GLU A 508 6.15 29.99 -4.19
C GLU A 508 7.49 29.69 -3.55
N TYR A 509 8.32 28.96 -4.27
CA TYR A 509 9.70 28.73 -3.87
C TYR A 509 10.65 28.78 -5.05
N SER A 510 11.89 29.18 -4.80
CA SER A 510 13.00 29.11 -5.75
C SER A 510 14.32 28.94 -4.99
N ARG A 511 15.17 28.03 -5.47
CA ARG A 511 16.50 27.75 -4.93
C ARG A 511 17.49 27.57 -6.07
N THR A 512 18.72 28.01 -5.87
CA THR A 512 19.80 27.87 -6.84
C THR A 512 20.95 27.08 -6.24
N TYR A 513 21.56 26.23 -7.03
CA TYR A 513 22.64 25.36 -6.65
C TYR A 513 23.77 25.43 -7.65
N GLN A 514 25.01 25.50 -7.17
CA GLN A 514 26.18 25.27 -7.98
C GLN A 514 26.73 23.88 -7.64
N ILE A 515 26.65 22.94 -8.58
CA ILE A 515 26.94 21.53 -8.37
C ILE A 515 28.31 21.21 -8.99
N PRO A 516 29.36 20.98 -8.20
CA PRO A 516 30.68 20.68 -8.74
C PRO A 516 30.68 19.32 -9.45
N LEU A 517 31.37 19.25 -10.59
CA LEU A 517 31.58 18.01 -11.33
C LEU A 517 32.88 17.38 -10.89
N LYS A 518 32.85 16.07 -10.55
CA LYS A 518 34.04 15.30 -10.23
C LYS A 518 34.73 14.77 -11.50
N GLU A 519 36.00 14.50 -11.43
CA GLU A 519 36.77 13.88 -12.51
C GLU A 519 36.15 12.53 -12.92
N GLY A 520 36.06 12.27 -14.22
CA GLY A 520 35.46 11.07 -14.77
C GLY A 520 33.94 11.13 -14.93
N TRP A 521 33.25 12.18 -14.48
CA TRP A 521 31.83 12.37 -14.69
C TRP A 521 31.53 12.99 -16.05
N ASN A 522 30.51 12.50 -16.73
CA ASN A 522 30.10 13.04 -18.02
C ASN A 522 28.91 14.00 -17.89
N ALA A 523 29.20 15.29 -17.84
CA ALA A 523 28.19 16.33 -17.71
C ALA A 523 27.07 16.26 -18.78
N ASP A 524 27.37 15.77 -19.98
CA ASP A 524 26.39 15.66 -21.06
C ASP A 524 25.39 14.51 -20.88
N LYS A 525 25.67 13.64 -19.94
CA LYS A 525 24.82 12.51 -19.55
C LYS A 525 24.16 12.71 -18.18
N MET A 526 24.28 13.93 -17.62
CA MET A 526 23.72 14.23 -16.32
C MET A 526 22.34 14.86 -16.38
N ARG A 527 21.60 14.63 -15.35
CA ARG A 527 20.36 15.32 -15.02
C ARG A 527 20.32 15.70 -13.55
N VAL A 528 19.64 16.79 -13.26
CA VAL A 528 19.30 17.20 -11.90
C VAL A 528 17.89 16.74 -11.61
N VAL A 529 17.71 16.01 -10.52
CA VAL A 529 16.43 15.55 -9.99
C VAL A 529 16.15 16.34 -8.71
N ALA A 530 14.94 16.85 -8.58
CA ALA A 530 14.49 17.53 -7.37
C ALA A 530 13.10 17.04 -6.96
N PHE A 531 12.84 17.00 -5.67
CA PHE A 531 11.53 16.62 -5.15
C PHE A 531 11.24 17.26 -3.80
N ILE A 532 9.93 17.38 -3.50
CA ILE A 532 9.44 17.86 -2.22
C ILE A 532 8.87 16.68 -1.45
N SER A 533 9.30 16.50 -0.21
CA SER A 533 8.87 15.44 0.68
C SER A 533 8.59 15.95 2.09
N ASN A 534 7.85 15.18 2.87
CA ASN A 534 7.86 15.34 4.31
C ASN A 534 9.09 14.66 4.90
N TYR A 535 9.62 15.21 5.99
CA TYR A 535 10.65 14.58 6.83
C TYR A 535 10.04 14.21 8.17
N SER A 536 10.27 12.98 8.60
CA SER A 536 9.81 12.47 9.89
C SER A 536 10.81 11.45 10.43
N THR A 537 10.84 11.29 11.74
CA THR A 537 11.54 10.16 12.40
C THR A 537 10.76 8.85 12.28
N ASP A 538 9.50 8.92 11.85
CA ASP A 538 8.69 7.78 11.45
C ASP A 538 8.88 7.60 9.93
N GLU A 539 9.57 6.54 9.53
CA GLU A 539 9.87 6.22 8.13
C GLU A 539 8.63 6.08 7.25
N LYS A 540 7.49 5.77 7.85
CA LYS A 540 6.19 5.65 7.16
C LYS A 540 5.56 7.02 6.82
N LYS A 541 6.16 8.12 7.28
CA LYS A 541 5.67 9.50 7.09
C LYS A 541 6.61 10.37 6.27
N CYS A 542 7.50 9.79 5.48
CA CYS A 542 8.49 10.50 4.66
C CYS A 542 8.10 10.61 3.17
N GLN A 543 6.82 10.68 2.87
CA GLN A 543 6.29 10.66 1.50
C GLN A 543 6.81 11.81 0.65
N VAL A 544 7.04 11.52 -0.64
CA VAL A 544 7.29 12.51 -1.68
C VAL A 544 5.95 13.02 -2.21
N TYR A 545 5.82 14.32 -2.37
CA TYR A 545 4.58 14.98 -2.83
C TYR A 545 4.60 15.28 -4.33
N ASN A 546 5.74 15.53 -4.89
CA ASN A 546 5.97 15.64 -6.33
C ASN A 546 7.47 15.72 -6.62
N SER A 547 7.84 15.41 -7.84
CA SER A 547 9.22 15.47 -8.32
C SER A 547 9.35 16.14 -9.67
N GLY A 548 10.59 16.56 -10.01
CA GLY A 548 10.93 17.15 -11.28
C GLY A 548 12.37 16.83 -11.66
N GLN A 549 12.67 16.86 -12.96
CA GLN A 549 14.02 16.66 -13.46
C GLN A 549 14.31 17.50 -14.69
N ALA A 550 15.59 17.82 -14.89
CA ALA A 550 16.08 18.40 -16.12
C ALA A 550 17.43 17.78 -16.52
N PHE A 551 17.57 17.47 -17.81
CA PHE A 551 18.82 16.98 -18.41
C PHE A 551 19.69 18.15 -18.84
N VAL A 552 21.01 18.07 -18.61
CA VAL A 552 21.97 19.14 -18.89
C VAL A 552 22.00 19.54 -20.36
N ASN A 553 21.80 18.58 -21.26
CA ASN A 553 21.77 18.79 -22.70
C ASN A 553 20.42 18.40 -23.34
N ALA A 554 19.32 18.50 -22.58
CA ALA A 554 18.03 18.45 -23.25
C ALA A 554 18.10 19.48 -24.40
N ALA A 555 18.06 19.00 -25.66
CA ALA A 555 17.77 19.89 -26.75
C ALA A 555 16.59 20.73 -26.29
N THR A 556 16.71 22.05 -26.35
CA THR A 556 15.66 22.98 -25.96
C THR A 556 14.40 22.66 -26.76
N ALA A 557 13.72 21.60 -26.38
CA ALA A 557 12.29 21.50 -26.61
C ALA A 557 11.77 22.74 -25.90
N ILE A 558 11.14 23.60 -26.62
CA ILE A 558 10.51 24.83 -26.16
C ILE A 558 10.00 24.54 -24.74
N THR A 559 10.72 25.07 -23.75
CA THR A 559 10.29 25.00 -22.35
C THR A 559 8.87 25.50 -22.35
N ASP A 560 7.95 24.69 -21.82
CA ASP A 560 6.59 25.16 -21.61
C ASP A 560 6.70 26.53 -20.99
N VAL A 561 6.25 27.52 -21.76
CA VAL A 561 6.26 28.90 -21.33
C VAL A 561 5.56 28.93 -19.99
N LYS A 562 6.28 29.42 -18.94
CA LYS A 562 5.69 29.73 -17.65
C LYS A 562 4.22 30.06 -17.82
N ASP A 563 3.36 29.49 -16.99
CA ASP A 563 1.95 29.85 -16.81
C ASP A 563 1.75 31.35 -16.41
N ALA A 564 2.22 32.24 -17.23
CA ALA A 564 1.58 33.51 -17.45
C ALA A 564 0.36 33.12 -18.28
N ALA A 565 -0.83 33.22 -17.72
CA ALA A 565 -2.12 32.82 -18.28
C ALA A 565 -2.06 32.76 -19.82
N GLN A 566 -1.94 31.55 -20.42
CA GLN A 566 -1.80 31.40 -21.86
C GLN A 566 -3.01 32.12 -22.46
N PRO A 567 -2.80 33.04 -23.42
CA PRO A 567 -3.91 33.73 -24.02
C PRO A 567 -4.83 32.68 -24.62
N MET A 568 -6.06 32.60 -24.19
CA MET A 568 -7.02 31.64 -24.71
C MET A 568 -7.92 32.31 -25.75
N ALA A 569 -7.89 31.82 -26.98
CA ALA A 569 -8.85 32.24 -27.99
C ALA A 569 -10.21 31.57 -27.73
N TYR A 570 -11.26 32.36 -27.82
CA TYR A 570 -12.66 31.89 -27.75
C TYR A 570 -13.48 32.61 -28.83
N CYS A 571 -14.58 31.99 -29.25
CA CYS A 571 -15.50 32.60 -30.19
C CYS A 571 -16.73 33.16 -29.46
N GLN A 572 -17.07 34.39 -29.74
CA GLN A 572 -18.29 35.01 -29.31
C GLN A 572 -18.93 35.74 -30.48
N ASP A 573 -20.20 35.48 -30.77
CA ASP A 573 -20.98 36.09 -31.86
C ASP A 573 -20.27 36.01 -33.23
N GLY A 574 -19.67 34.84 -33.52
CA GLY A 574 -18.95 34.60 -34.78
C GLY A 574 -17.65 35.38 -34.95
N LYS A 575 -17.09 35.90 -33.85
CA LYS A 575 -15.80 36.60 -33.81
C LYS A 575 -14.87 35.96 -32.78
N VAL A 576 -13.62 35.77 -33.16
CA VAL A 576 -12.57 35.28 -32.23
C VAL A 576 -12.08 36.44 -31.36
N LEU A 577 -12.10 36.21 -30.07
CA LEU A 577 -11.56 37.08 -29.02
C LEU A 577 -10.45 36.35 -28.27
N VAL A 578 -9.61 37.08 -27.54
CA VAL A 578 -8.55 36.50 -26.70
C VAL A 578 -8.77 36.92 -25.23
N ALA A 579 -8.84 35.93 -24.35
CA ALA A 579 -8.74 36.15 -22.93
C ALA A 579 -7.25 36.19 -22.52
N GLY A 580 -6.85 37.27 -21.86
CA GLY A 580 -5.46 37.53 -21.43
C GLY A 580 -5.07 38.99 -21.69
N SER A 581 -4.58 39.69 -20.65
CA SER A 581 -4.19 41.11 -20.78
C SER A 581 -2.99 41.26 -21.72
N GLY A 582 -3.10 42.18 -22.69
CA GLY A 582 -2.02 42.51 -23.63
C GLY A 582 -1.91 41.61 -24.86
N PHE A 583 -2.79 40.64 -25.04
CA PHE A 583 -2.84 39.78 -26.23
C PHE A 583 -3.99 40.16 -27.16
N SER A 584 -3.76 39.95 -28.47
CA SER A 584 -4.74 40.19 -29.53
C SER A 584 -4.68 39.10 -30.62
N VAL A 585 -5.76 38.97 -31.38
CA VAL A 585 -5.81 38.06 -32.53
C VAL A 585 -4.93 38.64 -33.67
N ALA A 586 -3.86 37.94 -34.04
CA ALA A 586 -2.99 38.28 -35.16
C ALA A 586 -3.53 37.75 -36.49
N GLY A 587 -4.30 36.69 -36.48
CA GLY A 587 -4.93 36.12 -37.67
C GLY A 587 -5.79 34.91 -37.36
N VAL A 588 -6.80 34.66 -38.21
CA VAL A 588 -7.66 33.47 -38.15
C VAL A 588 -7.53 32.77 -39.52
N TYR A 589 -7.36 31.45 -39.47
CA TYR A 589 -7.15 30.64 -40.66
C TYR A 589 -8.10 29.42 -40.62
N ASP A 590 -8.55 28.99 -41.77
CA ASP A 590 -9.24 27.71 -41.91
C ASP A 590 -8.25 26.53 -41.84
N VAL A 591 -8.78 25.31 -41.84
CA VAL A 591 -7.95 24.09 -41.71
C VAL A 591 -7.01 23.86 -42.92
N SER A 592 -7.21 24.57 -44.03
CA SER A 592 -6.31 24.54 -45.18
C SER A 592 -5.18 25.58 -45.08
N GLY A 593 -5.17 26.39 -44.03
CA GLY A 593 -4.18 27.46 -43.81
C GLY A 593 -4.52 28.78 -44.51
N ARG A 594 -5.71 28.91 -45.11
CA ARG A 594 -6.14 30.16 -45.77
C ARG A 594 -6.66 31.15 -44.72
N ALA A 595 -6.19 32.39 -44.76
CA ALA A 595 -6.66 33.44 -43.88
C ALA A 595 -8.16 33.76 -44.12
N VAL A 596 -8.90 33.87 -43.04
CA VAL A 596 -10.32 34.24 -43.04
C VAL A 596 -10.56 35.49 -42.19
N ALA A 597 -11.59 36.25 -42.55
CA ALA A 597 -11.94 37.43 -41.76
C ALA A 597 -12.42 37.00 -40.35
N ASN A 598 -11.95 37.71 -39.31
CA ASN A 598 -12.38 37.47 -37.92
C ASN A 598 -13.74 38.15 -37.67
N ALA A 599 -14.76 37.74 -38.43
CA ALA A 599 -16.13 38.21 -38.29
C ALA A 599 -17.07 37.23 -39.00
N ASN A 600 -18.23 36.97 -38.41
CA ASN A 600 -19.26 36.05 -38.92
C ASN A 600 -18.71 34.67 -39.30
N LEU A 601 -17.82 34.14 -38.48
CA LEU A 601 -17.25 32.81 -38.67
C LEU A 601 -18.34 31.75 -38.63
N ALA A 602 -18.39 30.91 -39.67
CA ALA A 602 -19.30 29.78 -39.69
C ALA A 602 -18.86 28.69 -38.69
N PRO A 603 -19.77 27.82 -38.23
CA PRO A 603 -19.39 26.65 -37.43
C PRO A 603 -18.30 25.84 -38.12
N GLY A 604 -17.23 25.53 -37.43
CA GLY A 604 -16.08 24.82 -37.96
C GLY A 604 -14.82 24.91 -37.11
N LEU A 605 -13.75 24.29 -37.58
CA LEU A 605 -12.44 24.32 -36.93
C LEU A 605 -11.55 25.38 -37.58
N TYR A 606 -10.96 26.24 -36.74
CA TYR A 606 -10.08 27.33 -37.15
C TYR A 606 -8.74 27.25 -36.41
N ILE A 607 -7.71 27.79 -37.06
CA ILE A 607 -6.39 28.01 -36.46
C ILE A 607 -6.27 29.51 -36.16
N VAL A 608 -6.07 29.87 -34.92
CA VAL A 608 -5.99 31.27 -34.47
C VAL A 608 -4.55 31.58 -34.08
N ARG A 609 -3.97 32.62 -34.68
CA ARG A 609 -2.71 33.23 -34.23
C ARG A 609 -2.99 34.36 -33.26
N ILE A 610 -2.30 34.32 -32.13
CA ILE A 610 -2.45 35.28 -31.03
C ILE A 610 -1.09 35.94 -30.81
N THR A 611 -1.06 37.25 -30.61
CA THR A 611 0.18 38.01 -30.37
C THR A 611 0.03 39.05 -29.29
N ASN A 612 1.13 39.36 -28.60
CA ASN A 612 1.27 40.53 -27.71
C ASN A 612 2.30 41.53 -28.29
N GLY A 613 2.65 41.41 -29.57
CA GLY A 613 3.67 42.21 -30.22
C GLY A 613 5.12 41.77 -29.99
N LYS A 614 5.37 40.86 -29.03
CA LYS A 614 6.69 40.28 -28.74
C LYS A 614 6.74 38.77 -28.94
N THR A 615 5.64 38.11 -28.66
CA THR A 615 5.49 36.66 -28.79
C THR A 615 4.24 36.31 -29.57
N GLU A 616 4.25 35.18 -30.25
CA GLU A 616 3.11 34.63 -30.97
C GLU A 616 2.78 33.24 -30.48
N ALA A 617 1.51 32.92 -30.37
CA ALA A 617 1.00 31.59 -30.07
C ALA A 617 -0.04 31.19 -31.13
N THR A 618 -0.21 29.88 -31.32
CA THR A 618 -1.20 29.34 -32.26
C THR A 618 -2.12 28.37 -31.50
N GLN A 619 -3.42 28.55 -31.67
CA GLN A 619 -4.44 27.75 -31.02
C GLN A 619 -5.48 27.22 -32.00
N LYS A 620 -5.93 25.98 -31.85
CA LYS A 620 -7.11 25.44 -32.55
C LYS A 620 -8.37 25.87 -31.82
N LEU A 621 -9.33 26.40 -32.55
CA LEU A 621 -10.62 26.88 -32.03
C LEU A 621 -11.76 26.23 -32.82
N CYS A 622 -12.69 25.59 -32.09
CA CYS A 622 -13.93 25.11 -32.69
C CYS A 622 -15.04 26.17 -32.49
N VAL A 623 -15.54 26.72 -33.59
CA VAL A 623 -16.71 27.59 -33.62
C VAL A 623 -17.94 26.71 -33.76
N LYS A 624 -18.90 26.86 -32.84
CA LYS A 624 -20.15 26.09 -32.80
C LYS A 624 -21.29 26.82 -33.45
#